data_09773de3ce1bfdb5a62cda216575291c
#
_entry.id   09773de3ce1bfdb5a62cda216575291c
#
_cell.length_a   1.000
_cell.length_b   1.000
_cell.length_c   1.000
_cell.angle_alpha   90.00
_cell.angle_beta   90.00
_cell.angle_gamma   90.00
#
_symmetry.space_group_name_H-M   'P 1'
#
loop_
_entity.id
_entity.type
_entity.pdbx_description
1 polymer ?
#
loop_
_entity_poly.entity_id
_entity_poly.type
_entity_poly.pdbx_seq_one_letter_code
_entity_poly.pdbx_strand_id
1 'polypeptide(L)'
;ELDLKMSLYSAMIDRMDQNIGRVVEKLRVSGRLDNTLILFMVDNGVPGTGVHDWRGLFAKNDRNPETRVDNYEEWGRLGGWTSSSGRGWANLSNAPFRMYKRYTHEGGVATPLIVHWPAGLKSQGELRHAPSHIIDVAPTCLSAAGLSVKGMEGRSLLPVFAEDSQKERTLYWEHEGNRAVRKGDYKLVAMHDTPWELYNMTKDRSELKDLSKKMGGKAKELRLLYEAWAKRVGALPWNEVMITRKKKIKK
;
A
#
# COMPACT_ATOMS: atom_id res chain seq x y z
N GLU A 1 -9.24 13.56 23.00
CA GLU A 1 -9.17 13.77 21.53
C GLU A 1 -8.63 12.54 20.82
N LEU A 2 -7.42 12.08 21.15
CA LEU A 2 -6.79 10.94 20.48
C LEU A 2 -7.58 9.64 20.67
N ASP A 3 -8.09 9.42 21.85
CA ASP A 3 -8.93 8.27 22.20
C ASP A 3 -10.23 8.25 21.37
N LEU A 4 -10.89 9.39 21.25
CA LEU A 4 -12.07 9.53 20.38
C LEU A 4 -11.76 9.22 18.91
N LYS A 5 -10.62 9.69 18.38
CA LYS A 5 -10.17 9.36 17.01
C LYS A 5 -10.02 7.85 16.83
N MET A 6 -9.40 7.18 17.79
CA MET A 6 -9.20 5.73 17.74
C MET A 6 -10.51 4.96 17.88
N SER A 7 -11.43 5.43 18.71
CA SER A 7 -12.77 4.85 18.81
C SER A 7 -13.55 4.95 17.50
N LEU A 8 -13.50 6.11 16.83
CA LEU A 8 -14.13 6.31 15.52
C LEU A 8 -13.48 5.42 14.44
N TYR A 9 -12.15 5.33 14.43
CA TYR A 9 -11.43 4.45 13.52
C TYR A 9 -11.83 2.98 13.70
N SER A 10 -11.89 2.52 14.94
CA SER A 10 -12.33 1.15 15.27
C SER A 10 -13.78 0.91 14.85
N ALA A 11 -14.69 1.87 15.07
CA ALA A 11 -16.08 1.78 14.64
C ALA A 11 -16.23 1.72 13.11
N MET A 12 -15.37 2.43 12.38
CA MET A 12 -15.35 2.35 10.91
C MET A 12 -14.89 0.97 10.42
N ILE A 13 -13.88 0.37 11.06
CA ILE A 13 -13.42 -0.99 10.74
C ILE A 13 -14.53 -2.00 11.03
N ASP A 14 -15.16 -1.92 12.20
CA ASP A 14 -16.28 -2.80 12.58
C ASP A 14 -17.44 -2.70 11.56
N ARG A 15 -17.79 -1.50 11.16
CA ARG A 15 -18.85 -1.29 10.15
C ARG A 15 -18.45 -1.82 8.78
N MET A 16 -17.19 -1.67 8.39
CA MET A 16 -16.66 -2.24 7.14
C MET A 16 -16.76 -3.77 7.17
N ASP A 17 -16.32 -4.40 8.26
CA ASP A 17 -16.38 -5.85 8.44
C ASP A 17 -17.81 -6.38 8.35
N GLN A 18 -18.77 -5.75 9.03
CA GLN A 18 -20.20 -6.10 8.93
C GLN A 18 -20.72 -6.05 7.49
N ASN A 19 -20.32 -5.03 6.71
CA ASN A 19 -20.76 -4.90 5.33
C ASN A 19 -20.08 -5.93 4.41
N ILE A 20 -18.81 -6.26 4.63
CA ILE A 20 -18.13 -7.37 3.95
C ILE A 20 -18.87 -8.68 4.25
N GLY A 21 -19.21 -8.93 5.52
CA GLY A 21 -20.00 -10.08 5.95
C GLY A 21 -21.33 -10.19 5.21
N ARG A 22 -22.04 -9.08 5.00
CA ARG A 22 -23.30 -9.05 4.22
C ARG A 22 -23.10 -9.45 2.75
N VAL A 23 -21.98 -9.04 2.14
CA VAL A 23 -21.66 -9.43 0.75
C VAL A 23 -21.35 -10.93 0.68
N VAL A 24 -20.52 -11.43 1.59
CA VAL A 24 -20.16 -12.86 1.68
C VAL A 24 -21.41 -13.72 1.91
N GLU A 25 -22.30 -13.30 2.83
CA GLU A 25 -23.56 -14.00 3.11
C GLU A 25 -24.46 -14.03 1.87
N LYS A 26 -24.55 -12.92 1.11
CA LYS A 26 -25.32 -12.90 -0.13
C LYS A 26 -24.78 -13.89 -1.17
N LEU A 27 -23.46 -14.01 -1.30
CA LEU A 27 -22.82 -15.00 -2.16
C LEU A 27 -23.13 -16.44 -1.69
N ARG A 28 -23.08 -16.67 -0.38
CA ARG A 28 -23.37 -17.96 0.24
C ARG A 28 -24.81 -18.41 -0.03
N VAL A 29 -25.79 -17.55 0.26
CA VAL A 29 -27.22 -17.84 0.07
C VAL A 29 -27.56 -18.04 -1.39
N SER A 30 -26.87 -17.37 -2.31
CA SER A 30 -27.06 -17.55 -3.76
C SER A 30 -26.31 -18.76 -4.35
N GLY A 31 -25.61 -19.55 -3.53
CA GLY A 31 -24.84 -20.72 -3.97
C GLY A 31 -23.60 -20.37 -4.82
N ARG A 32 -23.10 -19.14 -4.74
CA ARG A 32 -21.98 -18.66 -5.57
C ARG A 32 -20.67 -18.54 -4.83
N LEU A 33 -20.67 -18.61 -3.49
CA LEU A 33 -19.49 -18.35 -2.67
C LEU A 33 -18.32 -19.25 -3.03
N ASP A 34 -18.56 -20.54 -3.21
CA ASP A 34 -17.50 -21.52 -3.45
C ASP A 34 -16.72 -21.26 -4.75
N ASN A 35 -17.40 -20.76 -5.79
CA ASN A 35 -16.77 -20.41 -7.07
C ASN A 35 -16.64 -18.91 -7.27
N THR A 36 -16.43 -18.16 -6.21
CA THR A 36 -16.11 -16.72 -6.26
C THR A 36 -14.72 -16.48 -5.66
N LEU A 37 -13.81 -15.92 -6.47
CA LEU A 37 -12.53 -15.45 -5.98
C LEU A 37 -12.73 -14.13 -5.22
N ILE A 38 -12.51 -14.15 -3.92
CA ILE A 38 -12.53 -12.95 -3.05
C ILE A 38 -11.11 -12.59 -2.69
N LEU A 39 -10.72 -11.36 -3.00
CA LEU A 39 -9.44 -10.75 -2.62
C LEU A 39 -9.72 -9.58 -1.68
N PHE A 40 -9.30 -9.70 -0.42
CA PHE A 40 -9.33 -8.58 0.54
C PHE A 40 -7.93 -8.07 0.76
N MET A 41 -7.72 -6.78 0.52
CA MET A 41 -6.42 -6.14 0.64
C MET A 41 -6.55 -4.67 1.05
N VAL A 42 -5.43 -4.10 1.48
CA VAL A 42 -5.27 -2.66 1.71
C VAL A 42 -4.27 -2.13 0.69
N ASP A 43 -4.51 -0.94 0.16
CA ASP A 43 -3.70 -0.35 -0.91
C ASP A 43 -2.33 0.17 -0.44
N ASN A 44 -2.24 0.61 0.82
CA ASN A 44 -1.02 1.15 1.42
C ASN A 44 -1.08 1.11 2.95
N GLY A 45 0.03 1.43 3.60
CA GLY A 45 0.09 1.60 5.04
C GLY A 45 -0.78 2.75 5.56
N VAL A 46 -1.02 2.77 6.86
CA VAL A 46 -1.88 3.78 7.52
C VAL A 46 -1.32 5.19 7.32
N PRO A 47 -2.16 6.21 7.07
CA PRO A 47 -1.70 7.58 6.87
C PRO A 47 -1.18 8.20 8.19
N GLY A 48 0.04 8.76 8.13
CA GLY A 48 0.66 9.50 9.24
C GLY A 48 0.47 11.01 9.18
N THR A 49 -0.40 11.50 8.30
CA THR A 49 -0.70 12.93 8.17
C THR A 49 -1.39 13.45 9.43
N GLY A 50 -0.90 14.57 9.96
CA GLY A 50 -1.58 15.27 11.05
C GLY A 50 -2.75 16.11 10.54
N VAL A 51 -3.65 16.48 11.44
CA VAL A 51 -4.79 17.38 11.15
C VAL A 51 -4.32 18.68 10.48
N HIS A 52 -3.17 19.17 10.84
CA HIS A 52 -2.59 20.41 10.29
C HIS A 52 -2.13 20.27 8.83
N ASP A 53 -1.75 19.08 8.38
CA ASP A 53 -1.28 18.85 7.01
C ASP A 53 -2.42 18.94 6.00
N TRP A 54 -3.65 18.67 6.42
CA TRP A 54 -4.87 18.70 5.58
C TRP A 54 -5.56 20.08 5.57
N ARG A 55 -5.34 20.92 6.57
CA ARG A 55 -5.92 22.28 6.63
C ARG A 55 -5.59 23.12 5.38
N GLY A 56 -4.40 22.95 4.80
CA GLY A 56 -4.02 23.64 3.56
C GLY A 56 -4.73 23.15 2.30
N LEU A 57 -5.15 21.89 2.25
CA LEU A 57 -5.72 21.28 1.06
C LEU A 57 -7.25 21.45 0.98
N PHE A 58 -7.94 21.39 2.11
CA PHE A 58 -9.40 21.42 2.20
C PHE A 58 -9.93 22.75 2.74
N ALA A 59 -9.17 23.49 3.52
CA ALA A 59 -9.59 24.78 4.09
C ALA A 59 -9.95 25.85 3.04
N LYS A 60 -9.47 25.72 1.81
CA LYS A 60 -9.83 26.64 0.72
C LYS A 60 -11.25 26.45 0.18
N ASN A 61 -11.84 25.26 0.37
CA ASN A 61 -13.16 24.93 -0.15
C ASN A 61 -14.21 24.76 0.95
N ASP A 62 -13.81 24.72 2.22
CA ASP A 62 -14.74 24.57 3.33
C ASP A 62 -15.18 25.94 3.85
N ARG A 63 -16.35 26.35 3.39
CA ARG A 63 -17.01 27.60 3.81
C ARG A 63 -17.85 27.44 5.06
N ASN A 64 -17.96 26.20 5.59
CA ASN A 64 -18.79 25.95 6.76
C ASN A 64 -17.93 25.94 8.05
N PRO A 65 -18.07 26.97 8.92
CA PRO A 65 -17.34 27.02 10.19
C PRO A 65 -17.77 25.92 11.18
N GLU A 66 -18.90 25.24 10.95
CA GLU A 66 -19.41 24.16 11.81
C GLU A 66 -18.68 22.83 11.59
N THR A 67 -18.02 22.66 10.44
CA THR A 67 -17.20 21.48 10.13
C THR A 67 -15.73 21.64 10.55
N ARG A 68 -15.45 22.53 11.50
CA ARG A 68 -14.09 22.74 11.98
C ARG A 68 -13.54 21.49 12.67
N VAL A 69 -12.27 21.23 12.44
CA VAL A 69 -11.50 20.13 13.04
C VAL A 69 -11.57 20.13 14.59
N ASP A 70 -11.94 21.25 15.16
CA ASP A 70 -12.04 21.50 16.59
C ASP A 70 -13.40 21.11 17.17
N ASN A 71 -14.39 20.81 16.32
CA ASN A 71 -15.72 20.38 16.77
C ASN A 71 -15.79 18.85 16.90
N TYR A 72 -15.45 18.33 18.06
CA TYR A 72 -15.46 16.89 18.36
C TYR A 72 -16.84 16.23 18.24
N GLU A 73 -17.92 17.00 18.39
CA GLU A 73 -19.29 16.49 18.28
C GLU A 73 -19.67 16.12 16.85
N GLU A 74 -19.02 16.71 15.87
CA GLU A 74 -19.23 16.44 14.44
C GLU A 74 -18.35 15.31 13.89
N TRP A 75 -17.42 14.81 14.70
CA TRP A 75 -16.56 13.71 14.24
C TRP A 75 -17.36 12.41 14.07
N GLY A 76 -17.19 11.79 12.92
CA GLY A 76 -17.89 10.56 12.57
C GLY A 76 -19.33 10.74 12.06
N ARG A 77 -19.86 11.96 12.02
CA ARG A 77 -21.15 12.24 11.38
C ARG A 77 -21.04 12.27 9.87
N LEU A 78 -22.16 12.01 9.19
CA LEU A 78 -22.24 12.09 7.73
C LEU A 78 -21.96 13.52 7.27
N GLY A 79 -20.92 13.72 6.44
CA GLY A 79 -20.45 15.05 6.04
C GLY A 79 -19.51 15.72 7.04
N GLY A 80 -19.26 15.08 8.18
CA GLY A 80 -18.26 15.53 9.15
C GLY A 80 -16.82 15.21 8.72
N TRP A 81 -15.87 15.85 9.37
CA TRP A 81 -14.45 15.68 9.07
C TRP A 81 -13.91 14.35 9.62
N THR A 82 -13.10 13.68 8.80
CA THR A 82 -12.23 12.61 9.28
C THR A 82 -10.85 13.18 9.55
N SER A 83 -10.33 13.01 10.75
CA SER A 83 -8.95 13.38 11.03
C SER A 83 -8.07 12.14 11.07
N SER A 84 -6.84 12.27 10.57
CA SER A 84 -5.81 11.24 10.75
C SER A 84 -5.43 11.13 12.23
N SER A 85 -5.12 9.91 12.67
CA SER A 85 -4.64 9.63 14.02
C SER A 85 -3.19 10.09 14.27
N GLY A 86 -2.52 10.62 13.25
CA GLY A 86 -1.16 11.16 13.33
C GLY A 86 -0.06 10.11 13.24
N ARG A 87 1.19 10.59 13.24
CA ARG A 87 2.38 9.77 12.97
C ARG A 87 2.61 8.64 13.98
N GLY A 88 2.35 8.89 15.25
CA GLY A 88 2.53 7.88 16.32
C GLY A 88 1.65 6.65 16.07
N TRP A 89 0.36 6.87 15.86
CA TRP A 89 -0.58 5.80 15.57
C TRP A 89 -0.35 5.15 14.21
N ALA A 90 0.08 5.90 13.19
CA ALA A 90 0.43 5.32 11.91
C ALA A 90 1.61 4.35 12.02
N ASN A 91 2.67 4.70 12.76
CA ASN A 91 3.77 3.79 13.01
C ASN A 91 3.33 2.56 13.82
N LEU A 92 2.52 2.75 14.86
CA LEU A 92 1.99 1.63 15.66
C LEU A 92 1.16 0.67 14.81
N SER A 93 0.26 1.21 13.99
CA SER A 93 -0.63 0.40 13.13
C SER A 93 0.11 -0.34 12.01
N ASN A 94 1.29 0.12 11.62
CA ASN A 94 2.14 -0.55 10.64
C ASN A 94 3.24 -1.42 11.28
N ALA A 95 3.29 -1.50 12.62
CA ALA A 95 4.30 -2.32 13.31
C ALA A 95 4.24 -3.79 12.86
N PRO A 96 5.39 -4.47 12.73
CA PRO A 96 6.74 -4.03 13.08
C PRO A 96 7.47 -3.24 11.97
N PHE A 97 6.78 -2.85 10.91
CA PHE A 97 7.38 -2.22 9.74
C PHE A 97 7.61 -0.73 9.95
N ARG A 98 8.71 -0.24 9.41
CA ARG A 98 9.13 1.15 9.48
C ARG A 98 8.32 2.01 8.53
N MET A 99 8.02 3.24 8.93
CA MET A 99 7.25 4.24 8.17
C MET A 99 5.77 3.87 7.99
N TYR A 100 5.09 4.59 7.10
CA TYR A 100 3.65 4.54 6.90
C TYR A 100 3.30 5.03 5.48
N LYS A 101 2.01 5.17 5.15
CA LYS A 101 1.53 5.70 3.85
C LYS A 101 2.39 6.87 3.36
N ARG A 102 2.66 6.93 2.06
CA ARG A 102 3.54 7.85 1.34
C ARG A 102 4.96 7.35 1.16
N TYR A 103 5.51 6.62 2.12
CA TYR A 103 6.86 6.06 2.03
C TYR A 103 6.86 4.72 1.31
N THR A 104 7.99 4.42 0.64
CA THR A 104 8.19 3.15 -0.04
C THR A 104 8.92 2.12 0.84
N HIS A 105 9.13 2.44 2.11
CA HIS A 105 9.51 1.51 3.16
C HIS A 105 8.39 0.52 3.45
N GLU A 106 8.69 -0.61 4.11
CA GLU A 106 7.70 -1.68 4.34
C GLU A 106 6.42 -1.19 5.00
N GLY A 107 6.49 -0.30 5.99
CA GLY A 107 5.28 0.25 6.63
C GLY A 107 4.37 1.07 5.69
N GLY A 108 4.87 1.49 4.54
CA GLY A 108 4.07 2.17 3.53
C GLY A 108 3.55 1.26 2.42
N VAL A 109 4.20 0.11 2.17
CA VAL A 109 3.91 -0.74 1.00
C VAL A 109 3.58 -2.20 1.33
N ALA A 110 3.99 -2.72 2.48
CA ALA A 110 3.70 -4.09 2.89
C ALA A 110 2.34 -4.17 3.57
N THR A 111 1.32 -4.50 2.82
CA THR A 111 -0.06 -4.63 3.29
C THR A 111 -0.53 -6.08 3.20
N PRO A 112 -1.49 -6.50 4.04
CA PRO A 112 -2.02 -7.85 3.98
C PRO A 112 -2.85 -8.08 2.72
N LEU A 113 -2.84 -9.32 2.24
CA LEU A 113 -3.75 -9.85 1.24
C LEU A 113 -4.38 -11.13 1.78
N ILE A 114 -5.70 -11.18 1.84
CA ILE A 114 -6.46 -12.38 2.16
C ILE A 114 -7.14 -12.87 0.89
N VAL A 115 -7.04 -14.18 0.64
CA VAL A 115 -7.61 -14.81 -0.55
C VAL A 115 -8.57 -15.92 -0.12
N HIS A 116 -9.78 -15.87 -0.66
CA HIS A 116 -10.79 -16.91 -0.46
C HIS A 116 -11.35 -17.35 -1.81
N TRP A 117 -11.22 -18.63 -2.14
CA TRP A 117 -11.79 -19.24 -3.35
C TRP A 117 -11.82 -20.77 -3.22
N PRO A 118 -12.79 -21.34 -2.53
CA PRO A 118 -12.87 -22.80 -2.24
C PRO A 118 -12.75 -23.68 -3.47
N ALA A 119 -13.46 -23.36 -4.55
CA ALA A 119 -13.42 -24.17 -5.79
C ALA A 119 -12.08 -24.06 -6.54
N GLY A 120 -11.31 -23.00 -6.34
CA GLY A 120 -10.06 -22.76 -7.08
C GLY A 120 -8.78 -23.02 -6.28
N LEU A 121 -8.87 -23.14 -4.95
CA LEU A 121 -7.72 -23.30 -4.06
C LEU A 121 -7.86 -24.56 -3.23
N LYS A 122 -6.82 -25.42 -3.25
CA LYS A 122 -6.78 -26.65 -2.45
C LYS A 122 -6.32 -26.38 -1.01
N SER A 123 -5.47 -25.38 -0.80
CA SER A 123 -4.92 -25.00 0.49
C SER A 123 -5.89 -24.11 1.26
N GLN A 124 -5.97 -24.30 2.59
CA GLN A 124 -6.84 -23.53 3.46
C GLN A 124 -6.07 -23.11 4.72
N GLY A 125 -6.23 -21.84 5.14
CA GLY A 125 -5.61 -21.31 6.34
C GLY A 125 -4.09 -21.21 6.31
N GLU A 126 -3.48 -21.21 5.13
CA GLU A 126 -2.03 -21.21 4.97
C GLU A 126 -1.50 -19.79 4.69
N LEU A 127 -0.30 -19.52 5.22
CA LEU A 127 0.44 -18.29 4.93
C LEU A 127 1.26 -18.46 3.64
N ARG A 128 1.37 -17.38 2.89
CA ARG A 128 2.22 -17.25 1.70
C ARG A 128 3.19 -16.09 1.89
N HIS A 129 4.45 -16.32 1.56
CA HIS A 129 5.54 -15.36 1.80
C HIS A 129 6.14 -14.78 0.51
N ALA A 130 5.76 -15.29 -0.64
CA ALA A 130 6.22 -14.79 -1.93
C ALA A 130 5.85 -13.31 -2.11
N PRO A 131 6.81 -12.43 -2.46
CA PRO A 131 6.56 -11.00 -2.66
C PRO A 131 5.53 -10.76 -3.77
N SER A 132 4.43 -10.11 -3.41
CA SER A 132 3.34 -9.75 -4.30
C SER A 132 3.23 -8.23 -4.43
N HIS A 133 2.48 -7.75 -5.43
CA HIS A 133 2.26 -6.33 -5.67
C HIS A 133 0.84 -6.09 -6.17
N ILE A 134 0.30 -4.88 -5.95
CA ILE A 134 -1.06 -4.54 -6.40
C ILE A 134 -1.27 -4.71 -7.92
N ILE A 135 -0.19 -4.56 -8.71
CA ILE A 135 -0.25 -4.80 -10.16
C ILE A 135 -0.55 -6.26 -10.53
N ASP A 136 -0.47 -7.19 -9.59
CA ASP A 136 -0.71 -8.62 -9.79
C ASP A 136 -2.21 -8.97 -9.70
N VAL A 137 -3.02 -8.09 -9.15
CA VAL A 137 -4.46 -8.35 -8.94
C VAL A 137 -5.17 -8.59 -10.27
N ALA A 138 -5.03 -7.68 -11.23
CA ALA A 138 -5.69 -7.81 -12.52
C ALA A 138 -5.24 -9.07 -13.30
N PRO A 139 -3.93 -9.38 -13.43
CA PRO A 139 -3.48 -10.64 -14.03
C PRO A 139 -4.02 -11.88 -13.31
N THR A 140 -4.16 -11.82 -11.98
CA THR A 140 -4.70 -12.93 -11.19
C THR A 140 -6.17 -13.17 -11.51
N CYS A 141 -6.98 -12.11 -11.54
CA CYS A 141 -8.40 -12.19 -11.89
C CYS A 141 -8.59 -12.72 -13.32
N LEU A 142 -7.82 -12.23 -14.28
CA LEU A 142 -7.87 -12.72 -15.66
C LEU A 142 -7.49 -14.19 -15.75
N SER A 143 -6.40 -14.60 -15.10
CA SER A 143 -6.00 -16.02 -15.06
C SER A 143 -7.05 -16.91 -14.42
N ALA A 144 -7.67 -16.46 -13.32
CA ALA A 144 -8.75 -17.19 -12.65
C ALA A 144 -9.98 -17.36 -13.55
N ALA A 145 -10.23 -16.39 -14.45
CA ALA A 145 -11.28 -16.43 -15.46
C ALA A 145 -10.88 -17.19 -16.75
N GLY A 146 -9.68 -17.78 -16.82
CA GLY A 146 -9.17 -18.45 -18.01
C GLY A 146 -8.77 -17.52 -19.16
N LEU A 147 -8.57 -16.24 -18.88
CA LEU A 147 -8.25 -15.23 -19.87
C LEU A 147 -6.74 -14.95 -19.96
N SER A 148 -6.30 -14.40 -21.11
CA SER A 148 -4.90 -14.06 -21.35
C SER A 148 -4.44 -12.84 -20.54
N VAL A 149 -3.22 -12.90 -20.00
CA VAL A 149 -2.56 -11.82 -19.24
C VAL A 149 -1.43 -11.13 -20.03
N LYS A 150 -1.44 -11.20 -21.35
CA LYS A 150 -0.39 -10.60 -22.18
C LYS A 150 -0.34 -9.08 -22.03
N GLY A 151 0.88 -8.50 -22.04
CA GLY A 151 1.12 -7.06 -22.00
C GLY A 151 0.98 -6.41 -20.60
N MET A 152 0.84 -7.18 -19.53
CA MET A 152 0.77 -6.65 -18.16
C MET A 152 2.14 -6.70 -17.48
N GLU A 153 2.45 -5.70 -16.65
CA GLU A 153 3.64 -5.68 -15.78
C GLU A 153 3.49 -6.69 -14.63
N GLY A 154 2.29 -6.84 -14.10
CA GLY A 154 1.97 -7.78 -13.03
C GLY A 154 1.94 -9.22 -13.52
N ARG A 155 1.94 -10.15 -12.56
CA ARG A 155 1.87 -11.60 -12.80
C ARG A 155 0.73 -12.20 -12.02
N SER A 156 0.13 -13.27 -12.54
CA SER A 156 -0.88 -14.02 -11.79
C SER A 156 -0.28 -14.59 -10.50
N LEU A 157 -1.02 -14.43 -9.40
CA LEU A 157 -0.68 -14.99 -8.09
C LEU A 157 -1.23 -16.41 -7.88
N LEU A 158 -1.94 -17.00 -8.84
CA LEU A 158 -2.45 -18.36 -8.71
C LEU A 158 -1.37 -19.38 -8.32
N PRO A 159 -0.14 -19.36 -8.86
CA PRO A 159 0.93 -20.24 -8.40
C PRO A 159 1.35 -19.99 -6.95
N VAL A 160 1.34 -18.71 -6.50
CA VAL A 160 1.63 -18.36 -5.10
C VAL A 160 0.55 -18.90 -4.17
N PHE A 161 -0.71 -18.80 -4.56
CA PHE A 161 -1.82 -19.33 -3.76
C PHE A 161 -1.74 -20.85 -3.61
N ALA A 162 -1.34 -21.55 -4.67
CA ALA A 162 -1.24 -23.01 -4.65
C ALA A 162 -0.06 -23.53 -3.81
N GLU A 163 1.15 -22.98 -4.00
CA GLU A 163 2.40 -23.61 -3.50
C GLU A 163 3.42 -22.61 -2.93
N ASP A 164 3.03 -21.35 -2.65
CA ASP A 164 3.96 -20.24 -2.30
C ASP A 164 5.11 -20.10 -3.30
N SER A 165 4.89 -20.48 -4.55
CA SER A 165 5.89 -20.54 -5.60
C SER A 165 5.80 -19.32 -6.52
N GLN A 166 6.89 -18.58 -6.62
CA GLN A 166 6.99 -17.48 -7.58
C GLN A 166 8.40 -17.38 -8.14
N LYS A 167 8.51 -17.29 -9.47
CA LYS A 167 9.79 -16.98 -10.11
C LYS A 167 10.28 -15.61 -9.65
N GLU A 168 11.57 -15.52 -9.37
CA GLU A 168 12.22 -14.26 -8.99
C GLU A 168 11.83 -13.15 -9.98
N ARG A 169 11.53 -11.98 -9.46
CA ARG A 169 11.23 -10.77 -10.21
C ARG A 169 11.73 -9.54 -9.50
N THR A 170 11.80 -8.44 -10.22
CA THR A 170 12.10 -7.14 -9.64
C THR A 170 10.79 -6.36 -9.49
N LEU A 171 10.57 -5.79 -8.31
CA LEU A 171 9.45 -4.92 -7.98
C LEU A 171 9.96 -3.50 -7.78
N TYR A 172 9.16 -2.52 -8.17
CA TYR A 172 9.53 -1.11 -8.14
C TYR A 172 8.41 -0.28 -7.53
N TRP A 173 8.78 0.77 -6.81
CA TRP A 173 7.86 1.75 -6.26
C TRP A 173 8.40 3.16 -6.43
N GLU A 174 7.53 4.09 -6.79
CA GLU A 174 7.77 5.52 -6.78
C GLU A 174 6.53 6.24 -6.29
N HIS A 175 6.69 7.14 -5.33
CA HIS A 175 5.62 7.99 -4.83
C HIS A 175 6.18 9.28 -4.24
N GLU A 176 5.89 10.41 -4.87
CA GLU A 176 6.34 11.74 -4.40
C GLU A 176 7.86 11.82 -4.13
N GLY A 177 8.66 11.19 -4.98
CA GLY A 177 10.11 11.13 -4.86
C GLY A 177 10.64 10.05 -3.89
N ASN A 178 9.77 9.42 -3.09
CA ASN A 178 10.12 8.22 -2.35
C ASN A 178 10.19 7.05 -3.34
N ARG A 179 11.24 6.28 -3.28
CA ARG A 179 11.56 5.29 -4.30
C ARG A 179 12.09 4.00 -3.72
N ALA A 180 11.74 2.87 -4.32
CA ALA A 180 12.29 1.57 -3.93
C ALA A 180 12.36 0.61 -5.11
N VAL A 181 13.27 -0.35 -5.00
CA VAL A 181 13.38 -1.51 -5.85
C VAL A 181 13.70 -2.73 -5.00
N ARG A 182 12.98 -3.83 -5.23
CA ARG A 182 13.23 -5.12 -4.59
C ARG A 182 13.52 -6.18 -5.63
N LYS A 183 14.63 -6.91 -5.46
CA LYS A 183 14.98 -8.08 -6.26
C LYS A 183 15.46 -9.19 -5.35
N GLY A 184 14.73 -10.30 -5.35
CA GLY A 184 14.95 -11.39 -4.41
C GLY A 184 14.90 -10.91 -2.95
N ASP A 185 15.93 -11.23 -2.20
CA ASP A 185 16.05 -10.90 -0.78
C ASP A 185 16.41 -9.45 -0.49
N TYR A 186 16.80 -8.66 -1.48
CA TYR A 186 17.28 -7.31 -1.25
C TYR A 186 16.32 -6.25 -1.73
N LYS A 187 16.16 -5.22 -0.90
CA LYS A 187 15.40 -4.01 -1.21
C LYS A 187 16.30 -2.80 -1.04
N LEU A 188 16.36 -1.96 -2.06
CA LEU A 188 16.99 -0.65 -2.02
C LEU A 188 15.87 0.39 -1.95
N VAL A 189 15.90 1.27 -0.98
CA VAL A 189 14.84 2.25 -0.70
C VAL A 189 15.44 3.61 -0.37
N ALA A 190 14.76 4.69 -0.72
CA ALA A 190 15.13 6.04 -0.31
C ALA A 190 13.89 6.93 -0.17
N MET A 191 13.87 7.79 0.82
CA MET A 191 12.95 8.92 0.86
C MET A 191 13.37 9.98 -0.17
N HIS A 192 12.46 10.90 -0.44
CA HIS A 192 12.78 12.07 -1.26
C HIS A 192 13.96 12.84 -0.65
N ASP A 193 14.91 13.21 -1.50
CA ASP A 193 16.14 13.93 -1.14
C ASP A 193 17.03 13.26 -0.06
N THR A 194 16.89 11.93 0.13
CA THR A 194 17.80 11.18 0.99
C THR A 194 18.66 10.17 0.22
N PRO A 195 19.82 9.75 0.78
CA PRO A 195 20.59 8.65 0.24
C PRO A 195 19.78 7.36 0.15
N TRP A 196 20.22 6.45 -0.70
CA TRP A 196 19.70 5.09 -0.77
C TRP A 196 20.15 4.25 0.43
N GLU A 197 19.22 3.49 0.98
CA GLU A 197 19.39 2.49 2.04
C GLU A 197 19.17 1.10 1.48
N LEU A 198 19.97 0.10 1.86
CA LEU A 198 19.89 -1.29 1.38
C LEU A 198 19.54 -2.23 2.53
N TYR A 199 18.52 -3.06 2.35
CA TYR A 199 18.06 -4.01 3.36
C TYR A 199 17.96 -5.44 2.82
N ASN A 200 18.22 -6.43 3.67
CA ASN A 200 17.94 -7.83 3.40
C ASN A 200 16.57 -8.19 3.97
N MET A 201 15.60 -8.39 3.12
CA MET A 201 14.19 -8.54 3.48
C MET A 201 13.85 -9.88 4.15
N THR A 202 14.70 -10.89 4.02
CA THR A 202 14.53 -12.16 4.74
C THR A 202 15.03 -12.10 6.19
N LYS A 203 15.94 -11.16 6.49
CA LYS A 203 16.58 -11.01 7.81
C LYS A 203 16.14 -9.75 8.55
N ASP A 204 15.69 -8.75 7.83
CA ASP A 204 15.40 -7.41 8.37
C ASP A 204 14.27 -6.73 7.58
N ARG A 205 13.05 -7.27 7.70
CA ARG A 205 11.86 -6.63 7.11
C ARG A 205 11.46 -5.32 7.80
N SER A 206 12.00 -5.06 8.98
CA SER A 206 11.77 -3.81 9.71
C SER A 206 12.65 -2.66 9.22
N GLU A 207 13.59 -2.94 8.30
CA GLU A 207 14.47 -1.95 7.66
C GLU A 207 15.28 -1.12 8.68
N LEU A 208 15.91 -1.81 9.65
CA LEU A 208 16.66 -1.19 10.75
C LEU A 208 18.17 -1.17 10.51
N LYS A 209 18.70 -2.09 9.69
CA LYS A 209 20.13 -2.26 9.48
C LYS A 209 20.51 -1.99 8.02
N ASP A 210 20.85 -0.74 7.74
CA ASP A 210 21.32 -0.34 6.41
C ASP A 210 22.65 -1.02 6.04
N LEU A 211 22.62 -1.74 4.92
CA LEU A 211 23.77 -2.45 4.33
C LEU A 211 24.40 -1.69 3.16
N SER A 212 23.92 -0.51 2.79
CA SER A 212 24.33 0.21 1.58
C SER A 212 25.84 0.47 1.52
N LYS A 213 26.44 0.82 2.65
CA LYS A 213 27.89 1.03 2.76
C LYS A 213 28.68 -0.29 2.68
N LYS A 214 28.16 -1.35 3.32
CA LYS A 214 28.83 -2.66 3.37
C LYS A 214 28.72 -3.41 2.05
N MET A 215 27.64 -3.23 1.32
CA MET A 215 27.31 -3.93 0.08
C MET A 215 27.10 -2.93 -1.08
N GLY A 216 28.04 -2.01 -1.27
CA GLY A 216 27.93 -0.95 -2.28
C GLY A 216 27.72 -1.44 -3.71
N GLY A 217 28.30 -2.60 -4.07
CA GLY A 217 28.06 -3.26 -5.36
C GLY A 217 26.60 -3.66 -5.57
N LYS A 218 25.95 -4.26 -4.54
CA LYS A 218 24.55 -4.64 -4.59
C LYS A 218 23.63 -3.41 -4.62
N ALA A 219 23.94 -2.39 -3.85
CA ALA A 219 23.20 -1.13 -3.86
C ALA A 219 23.27 -0.45 -5.25
N LYS A 220 24.44 -0.46 -5.89
CA LYS A 220 24.62 0.05 -7.27
C LYS A 220 23.83 -0.77 -8.30
N GLU A 221 23.86 -2.10 -8.20
CA GLU A 221 23.06 -2.98 -9.08
C GLU A 221 21.58 -2.61 -9.03
N LEU A 222 21.02 -2.58 -7.84
CA LEU A 222 19.60 -2.28 -7.64
C LEU A 222 19.23 -0.86 -8.07
N ARG A 223 20.10 0.11 -7.82
CA ARG A 223 19.89 1.50 -8.26
C ARG A 223 19.80 1.57 -9.79
N LEU A 224 20.68 0.91 -10.51
CA LEU A 224 20.65 0.87 -11.98
C LEU A 224 19.37 0.23 -12.51
N LEU A 225 18.87 -0.83 -11.86
CA LEU A 225 17.57 -1.43 -12.20
C LEU A 225 16.42 -0.44 -12.01
N TYR A 226 16.41 0.31 -10.90
CA TYR A 226 15.41 1.34 -10.65
C TYR A 226 15.46 2.44 -11.71
N GLU A 227 16.65 2.97 -12.01
CA GLU A 227 16.84 4.04 -13.01
C GLU A 227 16.36 3.62 -14.39
N ALA A 228 16.68 2.39 -14.82
CA ALA A 228 16.23 1.83 -16.08
C ALA A 228 14.69 1.68 -16.13
N TRP A 229 14.08 1.18 -15.06
CA TRP A 229 12.64 1.09 -14.95
C TRP A 229 11.98 2.47 -14.97
N ALA A 230 12.44 3.41 -14.16
CA ALA A 230 11.91 4.77 -14.09
C ALA A 230 11.90 5.46 -15.46
N LYS A 231 13.00 5.33 -16.21
CA LYS A 231 13.10 5.81 -17.60
C LYS A 231 12.07 5.15 -18.51
N ARG A 232 11.92 3.82 -18.43
CA ARG A 232 11.00 3.04 -19.28
C ARG A 232 9.53 3.41 -19.06
N VAL A 233 9.13 3.63 -17.80
CA VAL A 233 7.74 3.97 -17.45
C VAL A 233 7.46 5.47 -17.46
N GLY A 234 8.46 6.32 -17.69
CA GLY A 234 8.32 7.77 -17.70
C GLY A 234 8.12 8.38 -16.30
N ALA A 235 8.64 7.73 -15.24
CA ALA A 235 8.62 8.29 -13.90
C ALA A 235 9.52 9.54 -13.85
N LEU A 236 8.92 10.70 -13.65
CA LEU A 236 9.64 11.98 -13.60
C LEU A 236 10.23 12.21 -12.19
N PRO A 237 11.40 12.86 -12.09
CA PRO A 237 11.92 13.34 -10.83
C PRO A 237 10.91 14.24 -10.12
N TRP A 238 10.68 14.01 -8.82
CA TRP A 238 9.63 14.72 -8.08
C TRP A 238 9.79 16.25 -8.12
N ASN A 239 11.02 16.74 -8.10
CA ASN A 239 11.30 18.18 -8.20
C ASN A 239 10.79 18.78 -9.52
N GLU A 240 10.87 18.05 -10.64
CA GLU A 240 10.33 18.50 -11.93
C GLU A 240 8.80 18.51 -11.92
N VAL A 241 8.18 17.50 -11.32
CA VAL A 241 6.73 17.44 -11.12
C VAL A 241 6.24 18.64 -10.32
N MET A 242 6.94 18.99 -9.22
CA MET A 242 6.60 20.13 -8.37
C MET A 242 6.73 21.47 -9.07
N ILE A 243 7.75 21.64 -9.91
CA ILE A 243 7.91 22.86 -10.74
C ILE A 243 6.74 23.02 -11.71
N THR A 244 6.36 21.94 -12.39
CA THR A 244 5.25 21.94 -13.35
C THR A 244 3.91 22.23 -12.64
N ARG A 245 3.70 21.68 -11.46
CA ARG A 245 2.50 21.91 -10.65
C ARG A 245 2.38 23.37 -10.19
N LYS A 246 3.50 23.98 -9.73
CA LYS A 246 3.52 25.39 -9.35
C LYS A 246 3.21 26.34 -10.51
N LYS A 247 3.64 26.01 -11.73
CA LYS A 247 3.34 26.80 -12.93
C LYS A 247 1.84 26.72 -13.32
N LYS A 248 1.18 25.58 -13.11
CA LYS A 248 -0.26 25.41 -13.39
C LYS A 248 -1.17 26.14 -12.38
N ILE A 249 -0.73 26.30 -11.14
CA ILE A 249 -1.50 26.99 -10.08
C ILE A 249 -1.45 28.53 -10.25
N LYS A 250 -0.43 29.04 -10.96
CA LYS A 250 -0.27 30.49 -11.22
C LYS A 250 -0.98 30.98 -12.50
N LYS A 251 -1.58 30.10 -13.29
CA LYS A 251 -2.47 30.39 -14.42
C LYS A 251 -3.93 30.22 -13.99
#